data_c44104161185b527420a38fdf4eb709f
#
_entry.id   c44104161185b527420a38fdf4eb709f
#
_cell.length_a   1.000
_cell.length_b   1.000
_cell.length_c   1.000
_cell.angle_alpha   90.00
_cell.angle_beta   90.00
_cell.angle_gamma   90.00
#
_symmetry.space_group_name_H-M   'P 1'
#
loop_
_entity.id
_entity.type
_entity.pdbx_description
1 polymer ?
#
loop_
_entity_poly.entity_id
_entity_poly.type
_entity_poly.pdbx_seq_one_letter_code
_entity_poly.pdbx_strand_id
1 'polypeptide(L)'
;MVTRITRPSPEPTAADSKLTGRIGATRKRQALGLSQREWMVDGGAAALFLAGALALLAFGSSMGSANWIVTAAIFGVFAVLSRVEYEIGQGYSTPTQLAFIPMLLVAPPRVVPLLVASAYALAALLSRGNRTRGIVLGVSSSWFALGPALVLSTFGIPGLSVEGAVVVVAALISQILLDYANWTLHESVKTGEFRLAPIRDAVWLYGFDVILTPLGIGTAVLLRESGWALVMPLSIIFLLRAVQIERRERFDHALELGASYRNTALLLGGIVEADDESTGVHSLGVVRLSLAVAVELGVGDPELA
;
A
#
# COMPACT_ATOMS: atom_id res chain seq x y z
N MET A 1 1.58 34.43 49.39
CA MET A 1 2.76 34.17 48.58
C MET A 1 2.75 32.65 48.28
N VAL A 2 2.15 32.23 47.19
CA VAL A 2 1.96 30.80 46.88
C VAL A 2 3.15 30.35 46.04
N THR A 3 4.02 29.56 46.62
CA THR A 3 5.20 29.02 45.95
C THR A 3 4.72 27.96 44.93
N ARG A 4 4.85 28.23 43.62
CA ARG A 4 4.60 27.28 42.54
C ARG A 4 5.67 26.19 42.60
N ILE A 5 5.29 25.00 43.06
CA ILE A 5 6.11 23.80 42.93
C ILE A 5 6.07 23.38 41.47
N THR A 6 7.10 23.72 40.72
CA THR A 6 7.33 23.18 39.39
C THR A 6 7.80 21.72 39.54
N ARG A 7 6.89 20.75 39.33
CA ARG A 7 7.27 19.35 39.20
C ARG A 7 8.13 19.21 37.92
N PRO A 8 9.28 18.53 38.02
CA PRO A 8 10.01 18.15 36.81
C PRO A 8 9.15 17.25 35.95
N SER A 9 9.13 17.53 34.65
CA SER A 9 8.51 16.64 33.66
C SER A 9 9.12 15.24 33.78
N PRO A 10 8.31 14.15 33.77
CA PRO A 10 8.84 12.80 33.85
C PRO A 10 9.86 12.58 32.72
N GLU A 11 11.04 12.08 33.08
CA GLU A 11 12.04 11.68 32.09
C GLU A 11 11.43 10.65 31.13
N PRO A 12 11.66 10.81 29.81
CA PRO A 12 11.14 9.86 28.83
C PRO A 12 11.66 8.47 29.15
N THR A 13 10.75 7.52 29.27
CA THR A 13 11.09 6.12 29.55
C THR A 13 11.94 5.55 28.41
N ALA A 14 12.74 4.52 28.70
CA ALA A 14 13.56 3.83 27.69
C ALA A 14 12.73 3.31 26.49
N ALA A 15 11.43 3.04 26.70
CA ALA A 15 10.46 2.71 25.65
C ALA A 15 10.15 3.92 24.76
N ASP A 16 9.93 5.12 25.34
CA ASP A 16 9.68 6.35 24.55
C ASP A 16 10.91 6.74 23.74
N SER A 17 12.12 6.53 24.26
CA SER A 17 13.36 6.77 23.51
C SER A 17 13.55 5.78 22.36
N LYS A 18 13.16 4.50 22.52
CA LYS A 18 13.19 3.49 21.45
C LYS A 18 12.12 3.74 20.39
N LEU A 19 10.90 4.12 20.76
CA LEU A 19 9.83 4.48 19.84
C LEU A 19 10.20 5.72 19.02
N THR A 20 10.67 6.77 19.68
CA THR A 20 11.13 8.00 19.03
C THR A 20 12.35 7.73 18.13
N GLY A 21 13.24 6.84 18.57
CA GLY A 21 14.38 6.35 17.79
C GLY A 21 13.95 5.56 16.53
N ARG A 22 12.95 4.69 16.63
CA ARG A 22 12.38 3.92 15.50
C ARG A 22 11.65 4.83 14.52
N ILE A 23 10.79 5.74 15.00
CA ILE A 23 10.10 6.73 14.15
C ILE A 23 11.12 7.67 13.49
N GLY A 24 12.15 8.10 14.22
CA GLY A 24 13.24 8.90 13.68
C GLY A 24 14.09 8.14 12.65
N ALA A 25 14.36 6.85 12.86
CA ALA A 25 15.06 5.99 11.92
C ALA A 25 14.24 5.73 10.65
N THR A 26 12.93 5.53 10.77
CA THR A 26 12.02 5.36 9.62
C THR A 26 11.91 6.65 8.79
N ARG A 27 11.74 7.80 9.45
CA ARG A 27 11.78 9.12 8.78
C ARG A 27 13.14 9.40 8.14
N LYS A 28 14.24 9.03 8.81
CA LYS A 28 15.60 9.19 8.29
C LYS A 28 15.85 8.27 7.09
N ARG A 29 15.34 7.04 7.10
CA ARG A 29 15.38 6.12 5.94
C ARG A 29 14.55 6.63 4.75
N GLN A 30 13.41 7.26 5.01
CA GLN A 30 12.60 7.90 3.95
C GLN A 30 13.27 9.16 3.38
N ALA A 31 14.09 9.88 4.18
CA ALA A 31 14.84 11.05 3.77
C ALA A 31 16.20 10.72 3.12
N LEU A 32 16.81 9.56 3.47
CA LEU A 32 17.99 9.04 2.80
C LEU A 32 17.55 8.54 1.43
N GLY A 33 18.13 9.09 0.35
CA GLY A 33 17.90 8.65 -1.02
C GLY A 33 18.08 7.14 -1.17
N LEU A 34 17.51 6.55 -2.24
CA LEU A 34 17.73 5.15 -2.61
C LEU A 34 19.21 4.83 -2.56
N SER A 35 19.57 3.66 -2.01
CA SER A 35 20.91 3.13 -2.11
C SER A 35 21.26 2.95 -3.60
N GLN A 36 22.55 2.98 -3.96
CA GLN A 36 22.98 2.79 -5.35
C GLN A 36 22.47 1.47 -5.94
N ARG A 37 22.34 0.43 -5.11
CA ARG A 37 21.77 -0.87 -5.49
C ARG A 37 20.28 -0.78 -5.80
N GLU A 38 19.51 -0.13 -4.95
CA GLU A 38 18.06 0.08 -5.17
C GLU A 38 17.83 0.88 -6.46
N TRP A 39 18.64 1.92 -6.71
CA TRP A 39 18.57 2.70 -7.95
C TRP A 39 18.87 1.87 -9.21
N MET A 40 19.86 0.99 -9.16
CA MET A 40 20.17 0.11 -10.29
C MET A 40 19.05 -0.89 -10.56
N VAL A 41 18.41 -1.42 -9.53
CA VAL A 41 17.33 -2.40 -9.68
C VAL A 41 16.04 -1.74 -10.15
N ASP A 42 15.62 -0.65 -9.51
CA ASP A 42 14.43 0.07 -9.94
C ASP A 42 14.60 0.64 -11.35
N GLY A 43 15.77 1.19 -11.66
CA GLY A 43 16.09 1.69 -13.00
C GLY A 43 16.17 0.57 -14.05
N GLY A 44 16.78 -0.56 -13.71
CA GLY A 44 16.83 -1.74 -14.57
C GLY A 44 15.45 -2.35 -14.81
N ALA A 45 14.65 -2.52 -13.77
CA ALA A 45 13.28 -3.00 -13.86
C ALA A 45 12.40 -2.05 -14.69
N ALA A 46 12.53 -0.73 -14.50
CA ALA A 46 11.82 0.26 -15.30
C ALA A 46 12.24 0.23 -16.78
N ALA A 47 13.53 0.09 -17.06
CA ALA A 47 14.05 0.00 -18.44
C ALA A 47 13.55 -1.27 -19.15
N LEU A 48 13.62 -2.43 -18.49
CA LEU A 48 13.09 -3.69 -19.01
C LEU A 48 11.58 -3.66 -19.22
N PHE A 49 10.84 -3.07 -18.28
CA PHE A 49 9.41 -2.85 -18.43
C PHE A 49 9.10 -2.01 -19.68
N LEU A 50 9.78 -0.87 -19.85
CA LEU A 50 9.59 0.00 -21.00
C LEU A 50 9.94 -0.72 -22.30
N ALA A 51 11.01 -1.50 -22.34
CA ALA A 51 11.36 -2.31 -23.50
C ALA A 51 10.25 -3.32 -23.83
N GLY A 52 9.72 -4.03 -22.83
CA GLY A 52 8.58 -4.95 -23.01
C GLY A 52 7.30 -4.25 -23.47
N ALA A 53 6.98 -3.09 -22.89
CA ALA A 53 5.81 -2.30 -23.25
C ALA A 53 5.91 -1.73 -24.68
N LEU A 54 7.10 -1.29 -25.10
CA LEU A 54 7.35 -0.83 -26.46
C LEU A 54 7.33 -1.98 -27.46
N ALA A 55 7.87 -3.14 -27.11
CA ALA A 55 7.77 -4.34 -27.93
C ALA A 55 6.31 -4.76 -28.12
N LEU A 56 5.50 -4.76 -27.05
CA LEU A 56 4.07 -5.05 -27.14
C LEU A 56 3.33 -4.02 -27.99
N LEU A 57 3.70 -2.74 -27.90
CA LEU A 57 3.14 -1.69 -28.75
C LEU A 57 3.46 -1.90 -30.22
N ALA A 58 4.70 -2.33 -30.53
CA ALA A 58 5.16 -2.51 -31.92
C ALA A 58 4.61 -3.79 -32.55
N PHE A 59 4.57 -4.89 -31.79
CA PHE A 59 4.26 -6.22 -32.31
C PHE A 59 2.89 -6.76 -31.89
N GLY A 60 2.24 -6.14 -30.87
CA GLY A 60 0.93 -6.55 -30.40
C GLY A 60 -0.18 -6.26 -31.41
N SER A 61 -1.18 -7.13 -31.47
CA SER A 61 -2.33 -6.93 -32.33
C SER A 61 -3.15 -5.68 -31.94
N SER A 62 -3.64 -4.95 -32.93
CA SER A 62 -4.46 -3.74 -32.74
C SER A 62 -5.95 -4.08 -32.74
N MET A 63 -6.38 -5.07 -31.93
CA MET A 63 -7.80 -5.38 -31.86
C MET A 63 -8.55 -4.34 -31.04
N GLY A 64 -9.58 -3.74 -31.62
CA GLY A 64 -10.56 -2.84 -31.00
C GLY A 64 -10.47 -1.37 -31.48
N SER A 65 -11.63 -0.76 -31.66
CA SER A 65 -11.77 0.69 -31.82
C SER A 65 -11.64 1.38 -30.47
N ALA A 66 -10.62 2.19 -30.28
CA ALA A 66 -10.44 2.93 -29.05
C ALA A 66 -11.34 4.15 -28.97
N ASN A 67 -12.13 4.25 -27.90
CA ASN A 67 -12.72 5.53 -27.55
C ASN A 67 -11.72 6.31 -26.67
N TRP A 68 -10.91 7.16 -27.30
CA TRP A 68 -9.84 7.89 -26.62
C TRP A 68 -10.33 8.87 -25.54
N ILE A 69 -11.58 9.38 -25.65
CA ILE A 69 -12.17 10.26 -24.63
C ILE A 69 -12.41 9.44 -23.37
N VAL A 70 -13.04 8.27 -23.50
CA VAL A 70 -13.27 7.36 -22.36
C VAL A 70 -11.94 6.85 -21.80
N THR A 71 -10.99 6.49 -22.66
CA THR A 71 -9.64 6.08 -22.23
C THR A 71 -8.94 7.16 -21.43
N ALA A 72 -8.99 8.42 -21.88
CA ALA A 72 -8.40 9.55 -21.16
C ALA A 72 -9.08 9.78 -19.81
N ALA A 73 -10.40 9.62 -19.73
CA ALA A 73 -11.13 9.74 -18.48
C ALA A 73 -10.76 8.62 -17.48
N ILE A 74 -10.68 7.36 -17.94
CA ILE A 74 -10.22 6.22 -17.13
C ILE A 74 -8.76 6.43 -16.68
N PHE A 75 -7.89 6.92 -17.55
CA PHE A 75 -6.51 7.27 -17.23
C PHE A 75 -6.44 8.31 -16.10
N GLY A 76 -7.27 9.35 -16.16
CA GLY A 76 -7.37 10.35 -15.10
C GLY A 76 -7.81 9.73 -13.75
N VAL A 77 -8.83 8.85 -13.80
CA VAL A 77 -9.27 8.10 -12.61
C VAL A 77 -8.15 7.21 -12.07
N PHE A 78 -7.43 6.49 -12.94
CA PHE A 78 -6.29 5.66 -12.53
C PHE A 78 -5.20 6.51 -11.85
N ALA A 79 -4.83 7.65 -12.43
CA ALA A 79 -3.82 8.54 -11.86
C ALA A 79 -4.22 9.10 -10.48
N VAL A 80 -5.52 9.33 -10.25
CA VAL A 80 -6.03 9.70 -8.92
C VAL A 80 -5.98 8.52 -7.97
N LEU A 81 -6.43 7.33 -8.40
CA LEU A 81 -6.44 6.11 -7.60
C LEU A 81 -5.05 5.68 -7.16
N SER A 82 -4.04 5.82 -8.02
CA SER A 82 -2.65 5.49 -7.69
C SER A 82 -2.07 6.33 -6.55
N ARG A 83 -2.77 7.37 -6.10
CA ARG A 83 -2.41 8.22 -4.95
C ARG A 83 -3.21 7.92 -3.69
N VAL A 84 -4.19 7.05 -3.80
CA VAL A 84 -5.04 6.65 -2.67
C VAL A 84 -4.49 5.34 -2.11
N GLU A 85 -3.68 5.45 -1.08
CA GLU A 85 -3.16 4.29 -0.35
C GLU A 85 -4.15 3.89 0.74
N TYR A 86 -4.35 2.61 0.93
CA TYR A 86 -5.11 2.05 2.04
C TYR A 86 -4.36 0.87 2.66
N GLU A 87 -4.50 0.71 3.94
CA GLU A 87 -3.84 -0.32 4.72
C GLU A 87 -4.58 -1.65 4.56
N ILE A 88 -3.84 -2.69 4.14
CA ILE A 88 -4.33 -4.08 4.12
C ILE A 88 -3.34 -4.92 4.90
N GLY A 89 -3.78 -5.52 6.00
CA GLY A 89 -2.88 -6.30 6.85
C GLY A 89 -1.74 -5.44 7.39
N GLN A 90 -0.50 -5.79 7.08
CA GLN A 90 0.70 -5.04 7.44
C GLN A 90 1.26 -4.19 6.28
N GLY A 91 0.56 -4.11 5.15
CA GLY A 91 0.99 -3.41 3.94
C GLY A 91 0.03 -2.32 3.48
N TYR A 92 0.44 -1.60 2.45
CA TYR A 92 -0.37 -0.60 1.76
C TYR A 92 -0.69 -1.08 0.36
N SER A 93 -1.92 -0.87 -0.09
CA SER A 93 -2.34 -1.10 -1.46
C SER A 93 -3.07 0.11 -2.02
N THR A 94 -3.21 0.14 -3.35
CA THR A 94 -3.95 1.18 -4.06
C THR A 94 -5.10 0.53 -4.83
N PRO A 95 -6.33 1.08 -4.84
CA PRO A 95 -7.49 0.47 -5.51
C PRO A 95 -7.45 0.67 -7.03
N THR A 96 -6.27 0.62 -7.62
CA THR A 96 -6.05 0.86 -9.05
C THR A 96 -6.75 -0.14 -9.95
N GLN A 97 -7.06 -1.34 -9.44
CA GLN A 97 -7.78 -2.39 -10.16
C GLN A 97 -9.15 -1.91 -10.70
N LEU A 98 -9.82 -1.01 -9.97
CA LEU A 98 -11.11 -0.42 -10.39
C LEU A 98 -11.02 0.42 -11.68
N ALA A 99 -9.86 1.00 -11.99
CA ALA A 99 -9.61 1.74 -13.23
C ALA A 99 -8.77 0.92 -14.22
N PHE A 100 -7.91 0.04 -13.74
CA PHE A 100 -7.04 -0.79 -14.56
C PHE A 100 -7.83 -1.75 -15.44
N ILE A 101 -8.79 -2.49 -14.88
CA ILE A 101 -9.62 -3.43 -15.65
C ILE A 101 -10.46 -2.70 -16.73
N PRO A 102 -11.19 -1.60 -16.43
CA PRO A 102 -11.83 -0.84 -17.48
C PRO A 102 -10.87 -0.33 -18.56
N MET A 103 -9.66 0.12 -18.18
CA MET A 103 -8.65 0.57 -19.13
C MET A 103 -8.21 -0.56 -20.05
N LEU A 104 -7.98 -1.78 -19.52
CA LEU A 104 -7.65 -2.97 -20.30
C LEU A 104 -8.72 -3.38 -21.31
N LEU A 105 -10.01 -3.21 -20.95
CA LEU A 105 -11.14 -3.67 -21.77
C LEU A 105 -11.68 -2.61 -22.74
N VAL A 106 -11.35 -1.34 -22.54
CA VAL A 106 -11.82 -0.20 -23.35
C VAL A 106 -10.72 0.34 -24.27
N ALA A 107 -9.47 0.42 -23.78
CA ALA A 107 -8.34 0.84 -24.59
C ALA A 107 -7.73 -0.34 -25.36
N PRO A 108 -6.96 -0.09 -26.45
CA PRO A 108 -6.20 -1.15 -27.10
C PRO A 108 -5.20 -1.77 -26.11
N PRO A 109 -5.25 -3.09 -25.84
CA PRO A 109 -4.44 -3.71 -24.78
C PRO A 109 -2.94 -3.40 -24.88
N ARG A 110 -2.39 -3.31 -26.09
CA ARG A 110 -0.98 -2.99 -26.37
C ARG A 110 -0.52 -1.62 -25.83
N VAL A 111 -1.45 -0.67 -25.63
CA VAL A 111 -1.13 0.69 -25.17
C VAL A 111 -1.21 0.78 -23.64
N VAL A 112 -1.98 -0.11 -23.01
CA VAL A 112 -2.30 -0.03 -21.58
C VAL A 112 -1.06 -0.03 -20.67
N PRO A 113 0.00 -0.83 -20.87
CA PRO A 113 1.19 -0.75 -20.02
C PRO A 113 1.84 0.63 -20.02
N LEU A 114 1.89 1.30 -21.18
CA LEU A 114 2.42 2.66 -21.28
C LEU A 114 1.49 3.70 -20.64
N LEU A 115 0.17 3.51 -20.73
CA LEU A 115 -0.80 4.36 -20.04
C LEU A 115 -0.63 4.23 -18.52
N VAL A 116 -0.48 3.02 -18.00
CA VAL A 116 -0.24 2.77 -16.55
C VAL A 116 1.04 3.46 -16.10
N ALA A 117 2.15 3.24 -16.79
CA ALA A 117 3.43 3.86 -16.46
C ALA A 117 3.36 5.40 -16.51
N SER A 118 2.69 5.96 -17.54
CA SER A 118 2.51 7.41 -17.64
C SER A 118 1.59 7.98 -16.57
N ALA A 119 0.60 7.22 -16.10
CA ALA A 119 -0.26 7.64 -15.00
C ALA A 119 0.51 7.70 -13.67
N TYR A 120 1.36 6.69 -13.39
CA TYR A 120 2.25 6.74 -12.23
C TYR A 120 3.27 7.88 -12.33
N ALA A 121 3.85 8.10 -13.52
CA ALA A 121 4.76 9.21 -13.75
C ALA A 121 4.06 10.58 -13.52
N LEU A 122 2.83 10.74 -14.00
CA LEU A 122 2.03 11.93 -13.77
C LEU A 122 1.72 12.12 -12.27
N ALA A 123 1.33 11.05 -11.57
CA ALA A 123 1.10 11.08 -10.14
C ALA A 123 2.37 11.50 -9.38
N ALA A 124 3.54 11.00 -9.77
CA ALA A 124 4.83 11.38 -9.19
C ALA A 124 5.20 12.85 -9.47
N LEU A 125 4.94 13.35 -10.66
CA LEU A 125 5.17 14.77 -11.03
C LEU A 125 4.31 15.73 -10.20
N LEU A 126 3.08 15.33 -9.88
CA LEU A 126 2.14 16.11 -9.07
C LEU A 126 2.39 15.96 -7.56
N SER A 127 3.27 15.04 -7.15
CA SER A 127 3.65 14.87 -5.75
C SER A 127 4.66 15.92 -5.30
N ARG A 128 4.69 16.22 -3.97
CA ARG A 128 5.67 17.14 -3.37
C ARG A 128 7.01 16.48 -3.02
N GLY A 129 7.18 15.18 -3.32
CA GLY A 129 8.39 14.41 -3.04
C GLY A 129 9.45 14.50 -4.15
N ASN A 130 10.44 13.61 -4.09
CA ASN A 130 11.45 13.48 -5.15
C ASN A 130 10.81 12.91 -6.42
N ARG A 131 10.60 13.77 -7.41
CA ARG A 131 9.90 13.46 -8.67
C ARG A 131 10.59 12.36 -9.45
N THR A 132 11.92 12.43 -9.60
CA THR A 132 12.69 11.44 -10.37
C THR A 132 12.56 10.05 -9.75
N ARG A 133 12.70 9.97 -8.42
CA ARG A 133 12.49 8.73 -7.67
C ARG A 133 11.08 8.19 -7.86
N GLY A 134 10.08 9.06 -7.71
CA GLY A 134 8.67 8.67 -7.86
C GLY A 134 8.35 8.13 -9.26
N ILE A 135 8.92 8.72 -10.31
CA ILE A 135 8.75 8.25 -11.69
C ILE A 135 9.39 6.88 -11.88
N VAL A 136 10.65 6.70 -11.47
CA VAL A 136 11.36 5.43 -11.62
C VAL A 136 10.66 4.31 -10.87
N LEU A 137 10.26 4.54 -9.61
CA LEU A 137 9.49 3.58 -8.82
C LEU A 137 8.13 3.27 -9.46
N GLY A 138 7.41 4.29 -9.93
CA GLY A 138 6.10 4.10 -10.57
C GLY A 138 6.19 3.28 -11.86
N VAL A 139 7.19 3.53 -12.70
CA VAL A 139 7.45 2.73 -13.91
C VAL A 139 7.89 1.31 -13.55
N SER A 140 8.81 1.16 -12.59
CA SER A 140 9.25 -0.13 -12.07
C SER A 140 8.11 -0.96 -11.46
N SER A 141 7.11 -0.32 -10.86
CA SER A 141 5.93 -0.98 -10.29
C SER A 141 4.84 -1.31 -11.33
N SER A 142 5.02 -0.96 -12.61
CA SER A 142 3.99 -1.15 -13.65
C SER A 142 4.00 -2.55 -14.28
N TRP A 143 4.87 -3.47 -13.84
CA TRP A 143 5.01 -4.82 -14.40
C TRP A 143 3.71 -5.61 -14.44
N PHE A 144 2.84 -5.41 -13.47
CA PHE A 144 1.53 -6.06 -13.41
C PHE A 144 0.67 -5.81 -14.66
N ALA A 145 0.91 -4.71 -15.39
CA ALA A 145 0.12 -4.35 -16.55
C ALA A 145 0.56 -5.08 -17.85
N LEU A 146 1.79 -5.59 -17.92
CA LEU A 146 2.30 -6.26 -19.11
C LEU A 146 1.63 -7.60 -19.37
N GLY A 147 1.42 -8.43 -18.32
CA GLY A 147 0.85 -9.75 -18.46
C GLY A 147 -0.56 -9.74 -19.05
N PRO A 148 -1.52 -9.04 -18.42
CA PRO A 148 -2.87 -8.93 -18.95
C PRO A 148 -2.93 -8.32 -20.34
N ALA A 149 -2.11 -7.29 -20.59
CA ALA A 149 -2.03 -6.66 -21.91
C ALA A 149 -1.54 -7.62 -23.00
N LEU A 150 -0.57 -8.48 -22.68
CA LEU A 150 -0.09 -9.53 -23.57
C LEU A 150 -1.16 -10.58 -23.85
N VAL A 151 -1.84 -11.08 -22.79
CA VAL A 151 -2.93 -12.04 -22.92
C VAL A 151 -4.05 -11.48 -23.82
N LEU A 152 -4.51 -10.26 -23.54
CA LEU A 152 -5.58 -9.64 -24.31
C LEU A 152 -5.15 -9.25 -25.75
N SER A 153 -3.87 -8.93 -25.97
CA SER A 153 -3.34 -8.71 -27.32
C SER A 153 -3.29 -9.98 -28.15
N THR A 154 -3.19 -11.15 -27.50
CA THR A 154 -3.08 -12.45 -28.17
C THR A 154 -4.45 -13.09 -28.39
N PHE A 155 -5.31 -13.09 -27.38
CA PHE A 155 -6.61 -13.76 -27.41
C PHE A 155 -7.79 -12.84 -27.70
N GLY A 156 -7.56 -11.53 -27.73
CA GLY A 156 -8.60 -10.51 -27.94
C GLY A 156 -9.30 -10.09 -26.65
N ILE A 157 -10.17 -9.08 -26.78
CA ILE A 157 -10.99 -8.58 -25.67
C ILE A 157 -12.12 -9.57 -25.41
N PRO A 158 -12.25 -10.10 -24.17
CA PRO A 158 -13.22 -11.15 -23.87
C PRO A 158 -14.67 -10.66 -23.97
N GLY A 159 -15.52 -11.51 -24.55
CA GLY A 159 -16.97 -11.37 -24.44
C GLY A 159 -17.52 -11.95 -23.14
N LEU A 160 -18.84 -11.80 -22.91
CA LEU A 160 -19.56 -12.43 -21.79
C LEU A 160 -19.86 -13.93 -22.11
N SER A 161 -18.82 -14.73 -22.26
CA SER A 161 -18.87 -16.16 -22.55
C SER A 161 -17.93 -16.93 -21.62
N VAL A 162 -18.06 -18.25 -21.59
CA VAL A 162 -17.13 -19.11 -20.82
C VAL A 162 -15.69 -18.95 -21.31
N GLU A 163 -15.49 -18.87 -22.63
CA GLU A 163 -14.17 -18.62 -23.22
C GLU A 163 -13.62 -17.27 -22.78
N GLY A 164 -14.47 -16.23 -22.76
CA GLY A 164 -14.11 -14.92 -22.25
C GLY A 164 -13.72 -14.93 -20.78
N ALA A 165 -14.41 -15.72 -19.95
CA ALA A 165 -14.05 -15.89 -18.55
C ALA A 165 -12.65 -16.54 -18.39
N VAL A 166 -12.30 -17.52 -19.22
CA VAL A 166 -10.96 -18.15 -19.22
C VAL A 166 -9.88 -17.10 -19.56
N VAL A 167 -10.12 -16.25 -20.57
CA VAL A 167 -9.19 -15.18 -20.94
C VAL A 167 -9.01 -14.18 -19.78
N VAL A 168 -10.09 -13.81 -19.09
CA VAL A 168 -10.03 -12.91 -17.92
C VAL A 168 -9.20 -13.55 -16.80
N VAL A 169 -9.44 -14.82 -16.49
CA VAL A 169 -8.68 -15.54 -15.46
C VAL A 169 -7.20 -15.64 -15.85
N ALA A 170 -6.89 -15.96 -17.10
CA ALA A 170 -5.51 -15.99 -17.58
C ALA A 170 -4.83 -14.61 -17.49
N ALA A 171 -5.54 -13.53 -17.83
CA ALA A 171 -5.06 -12.17 -17.68
C ALA A 171 -4.77 -11.83 -16.20
N LEU A 172 -5.68 -12.20 -15.28
CA LEU A 172 -5.50 -11.96 -13.85
C LEU A 172 -4.34 -12.77 -13.27
N ILE A 173 -4.19 -14.03 -13.66
CA ILE A 173 -3.05 -14.86 -13.25
C ILE A 173 -1.74 -14.26 -13.75
N SER A 174 -1.68 -13.82 -15.01
CA SER A 174 -0.49 -13.20 -15.58
C SER A 174 -0.14 -11.87 -14.89
N GLN A 175 -1.14 -11.09 -14.47
CA GLN A 175 -0.98 -9.89 -13.65
C GLN A 175 -0.28 -10.22 -12.33
N ILE A 176 -0.85 -11.17 -11.58
CA ILE A 176 -0.35 -11.58 -10.26
C ILE A 176 1.08 -12.14 -10.38
N LEU A 177 1.34 -12.98 -11.38
CA LEU A 177 2.66 -13.59 -11.56
C LEU A 177 3.75 -12.54 -11.83
N LEU A 178 3.49 -11.57 -12.72
CA LEU A 178 4.47 -10.54 -13.04
C LEU A 178 4.67 -9.55 -11.89
N ASP A 179 3.61 -9.20 -11.18
CA ASP A 179 3.71 -8.33 -10.01
C ASP A 179 4.45 -9.01 -8.86
N TYR A 180 4.12 -10.26 -8.56
CA TYR A 180 4.79 -11.05 -7.54
C TYR A 180 6.29 -11.29 -7.87
N ALA A 181 6.61 -11.55 -9.13
CA ALA A 181 7.99 -11.68 -9.59
C ALA A 181 8.77 -10.38 -9.38
N ASN A 182 8.17 -9.24 -9.75
CA ASN A 182 8.76 -7.93 -9.53
C ASN A 182 8.96 -7.62 -8.04
N TRP A 183 7.96 -7.89 -7.20
CA TRP A 183 8.07 -7.74 -5.75
C TRP A 183 9.20 -8.62 -5.16
N THR A 184 9.24 -9.89 -5.54
CA THR A 184 10.29 -10.83 -5.11
C THR A 184 11.68 -10.36 -5.51
N LEU A 185 11.83 -9.82 -6.73
CA LEU A 185 13.10 -9.23 -7.19
C LEU A 185 13.54 -8.08 -6.29
N HIS A 186 12.63 -7.14 -6.00
CA HIS A 186 12.92 -5.99 -5.16
C HIS A 186 13.27 -6.40 -3.72
N GLU A 187 12.56 -7.37 -3.16
CA GLU A 187 12.83 -7.86 -1.81
C GLU A 187 14.19 -8.57 -1.73
N SER A 188 14.50 -9.41 -2.73
CA SER A 188 15.78 -10.13 -2.81
C SER A 188 16.97 -9.17 -2.90
N VAL A 189 16.83 -8.06 -3.61
CA VAL A 189 17.89 -7.06 -3.72
C VAL A 189 18.08 -6.26 -2.44
N LYS A 190 16.98 -5.91 -1.77
CA LYS A 190 17.04 -5.21 -0.47
C LYS A 190 17.75 -6.05 0.60
N THR A 191 17.47 -7.34 0.63
CA THR A 191 18.06 -8.26 1.61
C THR A 191 19.46 -8.76 1.22
N GLY A 192 19.82 -8.69 -0.07
CA GLY A 192 21.07 -9.25 -0.61
C GLY A 192 21.04 -10.76 -0.79
N GLU A 193 19.92 -11.42 -0.51
CA GLU A 193 19.70 -12.86 -0.64
C GLU A 193 18.43 -13.11 -1.46
N PHE A 194 18.40 -14.18 -2.27
CA PHE A 194 17.19 -14.56 -2.95
C PHE A 194 16.14 -14.99 -1.93
N ARG A 195 15.11 -14.16 -1.77
CA ARG A 195 14.03 -14.40 -0.82
C ARG A 195 12.69 -14.16 -1.51
N LEU A 196 11.83 -15.17 -1.49
CA LEU A 196 10.46 -15.02 -1.97
C LEU A 196 9.71 -13.99 -1.11
N ALA A 197 8.93 -13.13 -1.75
CA ALA A 197 8.04 -12.23 -1.05
C ALA A 197 7.08 -13.02 -0.13
N PRO A 198 6.70 -12.48 1.05
CA PRO A 198 5.86 -13.19 2.01
C PRO A 198 4.52 -13.61 1.37
N ILE A 199 4.31 -14.92 1.21
CA ILE A 199 3.11 -15.48 0.56
C ILE A 199 1.84 -15.04 1.30
N ARG A 200 1.87 -14.96 2.62
CA ARG A 200 0.71 -14.54 3.42
C ARG A 200 0.26 -13.13 3.05
N ASP A 201 1.19 -12.21 2.88
CA ASP A 201 0.90 -10.82 2.53
C ASP A 201 0.45 -10.72 1.06
N ALA A 202 1.06 -11.52 0.19
CA ALA A 202 0.70 -11.64 -1.22
C ALA A 202 -0.76 -12.12 -1.40
N VAL A 203 -1.19 -13.14 -0.64
CA VAL A 203 -2.56 -13.67 -0.71
C VAL A 203 -3.59 -12.60 -0.33
N TRP A 204 -3.32 -11.81 0.71
CA TRP A 204 -4.20 -10.71 1.09
C TRP A 204 -4.25 -9.61 0.03
N LEU A 205 -3.09 -9.20 -0.49
CA LEU A 205 -2.97 -8.16 -1.50
C LEU A 205 -3.71 -8.55 -2.79
N TYR A 206 -3.38 -9.71 -3.36
CA TYR A 206 -3.98 -10.18 -4.61
C TYR A 206 -5.42 -10.65 -4.44
N GLY A 207 -5.80 -11.12 -3.25
CA GLY A 207 -7.21 -11.41 -2.91
C GLY A 207 -8.09 -10.18 -3.07
N PHE A 208 -7.57 -9.01 -2.73
CA PHE A 208 -8.29 -7.76 -2.92
C PHE A 208 -8.44 -7.39 -4.41
N ASP A 209 -7.40 -7.59 -5.22
CA ASP A 209 -7.47 -7.39 -6.67
C ASP A 209 -8.48 -8.33 -7.33
N VAL A 210 -8.54 -9.59 -6.90
CA VAL A 210 -9.54 -10.57 -7.36
C VAL A 210 -10.96 -10.09 -7.05
N ILE A 211 -11.21 -9.58 -5.85
CA ILE A 211 -12.52 -9.07 -5.43
C ILE A 211 -12.91 -7.80 -6.22
N LEU A 212 -11.96 -6.93 -6.54
CA LEU A 212 -12.22 -5.71 -7.31
C LEU A 212 -12.39 -5.96 -8.82
N THR A 213 -11.87 -7.08 -9.34
CA THR A 213 -11.92 -7.40 -10.77
C THR A 213 -13.35 -7.44 -11.34
N PRO A 214 -14.35 -8.10 -10.74
CA PRO A 214 -15.73 -8.09 -11.23
C PRO A 214 -16.34 -6.68 -11.31
N LEU A 215 -16.01 -5.81 -10.34
CA LEU A 215 -16.47 -4.42 -10.34
C LEU A 215 -15.84 -3.62 -11.50
N GLY A 216 -14.55 -3.87 -11.77
CA GLY A 216 -13.86 -3.30 -12.93
C GLY A 216 -14.46 -3.76 -14.25
N ILE A 217 -14.79 -5.06 -14.37
CA ILE A 217 -15.45 -5.61 -15.57
C ILE A 217 -16.83 -4.98 -15.75
N GLY A 218 -17.64 -4.93 -14.69
CA GLY A 218 -18.96 -4.30 -14.71
C GLY A 218 -18.87 -2.84 -15.15
N THR A 219 -17.90 -2.09 -14.63
CA THR A 219 -17.62 -0.71 -15.07
C THR A 219 -17.26 -0.65 -16.54
N ALA A 220 -16.42 -1.55 -17.06
CA ALA A 220 -16.03 -1.58 -18.47
C ALA A 220 -17.21 -1.86 -19.41
N VAL A 221 -18.10 -2.78 -19.00
CA VAL A 221 -19.32 -3.11 -19.77
C VAL A 221 -20.24 -1.90 -19.84
N LEU A 222 -20.49 -1.26 -18.70
CA LEU A 222 -21.35 -0.09 -18.63
C LEU A 222 -20.78 1.13 -19.35
N LEU A 223 -19.45 1.28 -19.40
CA LEU A 223 -18.79 2.35 -20.14
C LEU A 223 -18.98 2.28 -21.65
N ARG A 224 -19.32 1.10 -22.20
CA ARG A 224 -19.67 0.94 -23.61
C ARG A 224 -21.04 1.54 -23.93
N GLU A 225 -21.93 1.54 -22.93
CA GLU A 225 -23.30 2.06 -23.06
C GLU A 225 -23.38 3.53 -22.62
N SER A 226 -22.67 3.92 -21.58
CA SER A 226 -22.77 5.24 -21.00
C SER A 226 -21.49 5.68 -20.28
N GLY A 227 -21.03 6.90 -20.58
CA GLY A 227 -19.88 7.51 -19.88
C GLY A 227 -20.11 7.74 -18.37
N TRP A 228 -21.36 7.76 -17.90
CA TRP A 228 -21.71 7.88 -16.49
C TRP A 228 -21.21 6.72 -15.63
N ALA A 229 -20.89 5.58 -16.24
CA ALA A 229 -20.33 4.43 -15.52
C ALA A 229 -19.00 4.75 -14.81
N LEU A 230 -18.29 5.82 -15.17
CA LEU A 230 -17.11 6.31 -14.44
C LEU A 230 -17.44 6.77 -13.01
N VAL A 231 -18.69 7.05 -12.70
CA VAL A 231 -19.11 7.40 -11.33
C VAL A 231 -18.99 6.18 -10.39
N MET A 232 -19.13 4.94 -10.90
CA MET A 232 -19.05 3.74 -10.07
C MET A 232 -17.67 3.56 -9.36
N PRO A 233 -16.53 3.55 -10.05
CA PRO A 233 -15.24 3.50 -9.38
C PRO A 233 -15.01 4.68 -8.43
N LEU A 234 -15.48 5.87 -8.78
CA LEU A 234 -15.36 7.04 -7.91
C LEU A 234 -16.16 6.91 -6.62
N SER A 235 -17.39 6.36 -6.67
CA SER A 235 -18.20 6.12 -5.46
C SER A 235 -17.57 5.07 -4.54
N ILE A 236 -16.96 4.01 -5.10
CA ILE A 236 -16.25 3.00 -4.33
C ILE A 236 -15.01 3.62 -3.65
N ILE A 237 -14.29 4.50 -4.36
CA ILE A 237 -13.15 5.23 -3.78
C ILE A 237 -13.59 6.07 -2.60
N PHE A 238 -14.69 6.81 -2.77
CA PHE A 238 -15.23 7.63 -1.68
C PHE A 238 -15.59 6.78 -0.47
N LEU A 239 -16.22 5.62 -0.69
CA LEU A 239 -16.56 4.66 0.37
C LEU A 239 -15.31 4.13 1.06
N LEU A 240 -14.30 3.68 0.30
CA LEU A 240 -13.05 3.20 0.85
C LEU A 240 -12.33 4.28 1.67
N ARG A 241 -12.34 5.51 1.20
CA ARG A 241 -11.77 6.64 1.95
C ARG A 241 -12.53 6.95 3.23
N ALA A 242 -13.86 6.93 3.19
CA ALA A 242 -14.69 7.13 4.38
C ALA A 242 -14.39 6.05 5.44
N VAL A 243 -14.33 4.79 5.02
CA VAL A 243 -13.98 3.67 5.92
C VAL A 243 -12.56 3.81 6.50
N GLN A 244 -11.59 4.31 5.71
CA GLN A 244 -10.23 4.53 6.22
C GLN A 244 -10.16 5.66 7.26
N ILE A 245 -10.88 6.77 7.01
CA ILE A 245 -10.93 7.89 7.97
C ILE A 245 -11.51 7.38 9.28
N GLU A 246 -12.64 6.68 9.23
CA GLU A 246 -13.28 6.09 10.40
C GLU A 246 -12.39 5.10 11.15
N ARG A 247 -11.65 4.25 10.42
CA ARG A 247 -10.67 3.33 11.04
C ARG A 247 -9.56 4.07 11.77
N ARG A 248 -9.01 5.13 11.17
CA ARG A 248 -7.97 5.94 11.81
C ARG A 248 -8.49 6.60 13.07
N GLU A 249 -9.66 7.23 13.01
CA GLU A 249 -10.29 7.85 14.18
C GLU A 249 -10.51 6.83 15.32
N ARG A 250 -10.98 5.63 14.99
CA ARG A 250 -11.15 4.55 16.01
C ARG A 250 -9.81 4.11 16.60
N PHE A 251 -8.77 4.02 15.78
CA PHE A 251 -7.43 3.65 16.25
C PHE A 251 -6.83 4.74 17.15
N ASP A 252 -6.95 6.01 16.74
CA ASP A 252 -6.49 7.14 17.54
C ASP A 252 -7.23 7.22 18.89
N HIS A 253 -8.55 7.00 18.89
CA HIS A 253 -9.32 6.90 20.15
C HIS A 253 -8.91 5.72 21.02
N ALA A 254 -8.59 4.57 20.45
CA ALA A 254 -8.10 3.42 21.20
C ALA A 254 -6.73 3.70 21.86
N LEU A 255 -5.83 4.41 21.15
CA LEU A 255 -4.54 4.85 21.72
C LEU A 255 -4.73 5.89 22.83
N GLU A 256 -5.60 6.89 22.64
CA GLU A 256 -5.94 7.88 23.68
C GLU A 256 -6.53 7.21 24.93
N LEU A 257 -7.43 6.25 24.73
CA LEU A 257 -8.04 5.51 25.82
C LEU A 257 -6.99 4.68 26.57
N GLY A 258 -6.10 3.98 25.85
CA GLY A 258 -4.97 3.25 26.43
C GLY A 258 -4.03 4.15 27.23
N ALA A 259 -3.68 5.32 26.69
CA ALA A 259 -2.87 6.32 27.38
C ALA A 259 -3.57 6.85 28.64
N SER A 260 -4.88 7.09 28.58
CA SER A 260 -5.68 7.54 29.71
C SER A 260 -5.74 6.48 30.82
N TYR A 261 -5.96 5.22 30.48
CA TYR A 261 -5.92 4.11 31.43
C TYR A 261 -4.55 3.98 32.11
N ARG A 262 -3.47 4.06 31.33
CA ARG A 262 -2.10 4.02 31.85
C ARG A 262 -1.85 5.18 32.82
N ASN A 263 -2.24 6.39 32.45
CA ASN A 263 -2.07 7.57 33.30
C ASN A 263 -2.88 7.45 34.62
N THR A 264 -4.10 6.91 34.53
CA THR A 264 -4.94 6.65 35.73
C THR A 264 -4.30 5.60 36.61
N ALA A 265 -3.77 4.52 36.03
CA ALA A 265 -3.08 3.47 36.82
C ALA A 265 -1.81 4.01 37.50
N LEU A 266 -1.04 4.87 36.80
CA LEU A 266 0.13 5.52 37.41
C LEU A 266 -0.24 6.49 38.55
N LEU A 267 -1.35 7.24 38.40
CA LEU A 267 -1.86 8.12 39.45
C LEU A 267 -2.31 7.30 40.68
N LEU A 268 -3.05 6.22 40.45
CA LEU A 268 -3.48 5.32 41.55
C LEU A 268 -2.28 4.65 42.23
N GLY A 269 -1.27 4.19 41.44
CA GLY A 269 -0.02 3.68 41.98
C GLY A 269 0.71 4.70 42.83
N GLY A 270 0.79 5.96 42.41
CA GLY A 270 1.39 7.04 43.17
C GLY A 270 0.62 7.38 44.45
N ILE A 271 -0.71 7.21 44.49
CA ILE A 271 -1.52 7.38 45.71
C ILE A 271 -1.22 6.25 46.70
N VAL A 272 -1.16 5.00 46.24
CA VAL A 272 -0.83 3.83 47.06
C VAL A 272 0.59 3.96 47.61
N GLU A 273 1.55 4.41 46.83
CA GLU A 273 2.92 4.65 47.27
C GLU A 273 3.02 5.76 48.31
N ALA A 274 2.18 6.78 48.21
CA ALA A 274 2.14 7.85 49.22
C ALA A 274 1.51 7.42 50.56
N ASP A 275 0.62 6.42 50.53
CA ASP A 275 -0.03 5.88 51.73
C ASP A 275 0.82 4.79 52.41
N ASP A 276 1.52 3.97 51.63
CA ASP A 276 2.44 2.92 52.13
C ASP A 276 3.67 2.78 51.22
N GLU A 277 4.79 3.35 51.65
CA GLU A 277 6.07 3.36 50.91
C GLU A 277 6.57 1.93 50.62
N SER A 278 6.29 0.96 51.53
CA SER A 278 6.73 -0.43 51.33
C SER A 278 5.96 -1.12 50.22
N THR A 279 4.68 -0.85 50.09
CA THR A 279 3.80 -1.38 49.03
C THR A 279 4.13 -0.75 47.68
N GLY A 280 4.48 0.54 47.62
CA GLY A 280 4.89 1.24 46.45
C GLY A 280 6.17 0.66 45.84
N VAL A 281 7.21 0.46 46.64
CA VAL A 281 8.49 -0.15 46.25
C VAL A 281 8.28 -1.59 45.75
N HIS A 282 7.45 -2.38 46.42
CA HIS A 282 7.12 -3.74 46.00
C HIS A 282 6.42 -3.77 44.65
N SER A 283 5.39 -2.93 44.46
CA SER A 283 4.64 -2.84 43.19
C SER A 283 5.51 -2.45 42.01
N LEU A 284 6.40 -1.47 42.19
CA LEU A 284 7.39 -1.09 41.15
C LEU A 284 8.36 -2.23 40.83
N GLY A 285 8.77 -3.00 41.84
CA GLY A 285 9.61 -4.18 41.69
C GLY A 285 8.91 -5.26 40.87
N VAL A 286 7.64 -5.52 41.11
CA VAL A 286 6.82 -6.49 40.37
C VAL A 286 6.67 -6.04 38.89
N VAL A 287 6.35 -4.77 38.65
CA VAL A 287 6.22 -4.23 37.28
C VAL A 287 7.54 -4.37 36.49
N ARG A 288 8.68 -4.01 37.11
CA ARG A 288 10.01 -4.15 36.45
C ARG A 288 10.33 -5.61 36.14
N LEU A 289 10.05 -6.51 37.07
CA LEU A 289 10.28 -7.94 36.86
C LEU A 289 9.39 -8.50 35.74
N SER A 290 8.10 -8.15 35.74
CA SER A 290 7.16 -8.55 34.70
C SER A 290 7.58 -8.07 33.30
N LEU A 291 8.03 -6.81 33.18
CA LEU A 291 8.57 -6.27 31.94
C LEU A 291 9.83 -7.00 31.47
N ALA A 292 10.75 -7.30 32.39
CA ALA A 292 11.96 -8.06 32.07
C ALA A 292 11.63 -9.47 31.57
N VAL A 293 10.70 -10.17 32.22
CA VAL A 293 10.22 -11.50 31.81
C VAL A 293 9.52 -11.44 30.46
N ALA A 294 8.66 -10.43 30.22
CA ALA A 294 7.96 -10.27 28.94
C ALA A 294 8.94 -10.04 27.78
N VAL A 295 10.00 -9.25 27.99
CA VAL A 295 11.06 -9.04 27.01
C VAL A 295 11.81 -10.35 26.71
N GLU A 296 12.12 -11.13 27.74
CA GLU A 296 12.82 -12.42 27.57
C GLU A 296 11.96 -13.46 26.85
N LEU A 297 10.63 -13.43 27.08
CA LEU A 297 9.66 -14.28 26.41
C LEU A 297 9.34 -13.81 24.99
N GLY A 298 9.89 -12.68 24.52
CA GLY A 298 9.64 -12.14 23.19
C GLY A 298 8.22 -11.59 22.98
N VAL A 299 7.53 -11.21 24.06
CA VAL A 299 6.22 -10.54 23.99
C VAL A 299 6.41 -9.20 23.28
N GLY A 300 5.64 -8.97 22.21
CA GLY A 300 5.78 -7.78 21.37
C GLY A 300 5.39 -6.48 22.09
N ASP A 301 6.00 -5.37 21.67
CA ASP A 301 5.78 -4.02 22.20
C ASP A 301 4.30 -3.61 22.42
N PRO A 302 3.29 -4.04 21.59
CA PRO A 302 1.89 -3.69 21.81
C PRO A 302 1.25 -4.32 23.05
N GLU A 303 1.81 -5.44 23.53
CA GLU A 303 1.31 -6.16 24.71
C GLU A 303 2.01 -5.71 26.01
N LEU A 304 3.10 -4.91 25.87
CA LEU A 304 3.85 -4.33 26.98
C LEU A 304 3.46 -2.88 27.28
N ALA A 305 2.62 -2.27 26.46
CA ALA A 305 2.13 -0.89 26.58
C ALA A 305 0.81 -0.83 27.34
#